data_a39606c624e2cac3dbf8ff52c0038887
#
_entry.id   a39606c624e2cac3dbf8ff52c0038887
#
_cell.length_a   1.000
_cell.length_b   1.000
_cell.length_c   1.000
_cell.angle_alpha   90.00
_cell.angle_beta   90.00
_cell.angle_gamma   90.00
#
_symmetry.space_group_name_H-M   'P 1'
#
loop_
_entity.id
_entity.type
_entity.pdbx_description
1 polymer ?
#
loop_
_entity_poly.entity_id
_entity_poly.type
_entity_poly.pdbx_seq_one_letter_code
_entity_poly.pdbx_strand_id
1 'polypeptide(L)'
;MDEMQLIERESMFPTWVLYALLVAVGILALVKLWRPVIFQYITATFVKPPSTIPYSRENLSFFGRASWMLLLNYFVVAGISISMVSTYYGFQQDLLIFAPTFYFLFQAISLFVAGGVSGELKKLNEHFLLLNFTYHTLGLLLIPLLLIWLLNVNYSIYFIYTLAILFSFFWLLRVVRGIFFALRNNILWYYIILYLCTLEIWPLVAFYVLLIADFKR
;
A
#
# COMPACT_ATOMS: atom_id res chain seq x y z
N MET A 1 -15.92 18.94 -46.08
CA MET A 1 -15.98 17.80 -45.12
C MET A 1 -14.56 17.64 -44.62
N ASP A 2 -14.26 18.30 -43.50
CA ASP A 2 -12.94 18.19 -42.91
C ASP A 2 -12.82 16.77 -42.32
N GLU A 3 -11.91 15.98 -42.89
CA GLU A 3 -11.52 14.70 -42.34
C GLU A 3 -11.00 14.96 -40.92
N MET A 4 -11.76 14.54 -39.92
CA MET A 4 -11.30 14.50 -38.53
C MET A 4 -10.11 13.53 -38.49
N GLN A 5 -8.91 14.05 -38.62
CA GLN A 5 -7.70 13.28 -38.37
C GLN A 5 -7.72 12.86 -36.95
N LEU A 6 -8.02 11.58 -36.71
CA LEU A 6 -7.84 10.93 -35.41
C LEU A 6 -6.33 11.01 -35.09
N ILE A 7 -5.96 11.99 -34.26
CA ILE A 7 -4.61 12.09 -33.71
C ILE A 7 -4.42 10.83 -32.84
N GLU A 8 -3.64 9.88 -33.33
CA GLU A 8 -3.19 8.74 -32.52
C GLU A 8 -2.50 9.31 -31.28
N ARG A 9 -3.17 9.14 -30.15
CA ARG A 9 -2.63 9.55 -28.85
C ARG A 9 -1.51 8.56 -28.51
N GLU A 10 -0.24 8.97 -28.71
CA GLU A 10 0.88 8.17 -28.23
C GLU A 10 0.68 7.87 -26.75
N SER A 11 0.40 6.61 -26.44
CA SER A 11 0.22 6.17 -25.06
C SER A 11 1.60 6.11 -24.41
N MET A 12 1.91 7.06 -23.52
CA MET A 12 3.16 7.09 -22.75
C MET A 12 3.34 5.82 -21.90
N PHE A 13 2.23 5.21 -21.51
CA PHE A 13 2.22 4.01 -20.67
C PHE A 13 1.87 2.77 -21.50
N PRO A 14 2.48 1.61 -21.21
CA PRO A 14 2.20 0.37 -21.91
C PRO A 14 0.75 -0.10 -21.65
N THR A 15 0.13 -0.70 -22.65
CA THR A 15 -1.28 -1.13 -22.63
C THR A 15 -1.63 -2.11 -21.50
N TRP A 16 -0.64 -2.89 -21.02
CA TRP A 16 -0.87 -3.82 -19.91
C TRP A 16 -1.26 -3.10 -18.60
N VAL A 17 -0.85 -1.83 -18.39
CA VAL A 17 -1.22 -1.02 -17.23
C VAL A 17 -2.74 -0.86 -17.15
N LEU A 18 -3.40 -0.58 -18.27
CA LEU A 18 -4.85 -0.47 -18.33
C LEU A 18 -5.54 -1.79 -17.96
N TYR A 19 -5.07 -2.90 -18.54
CA TYR A 19 -5.63 -4.23 -18.21
C TYR A 19 -5.44 -4.59 -16.74
N ALA A 20 -4.27 -4.31 -16.18
CA ALA A 20 -3.99 -4.57 -14.77
C ALA A 20 -4.86 -3.71 -13.83
N LEU A 21 -5.14 -2.44 -14.17
CA LEU A 21 -6.07 -1.58 -13.43
C LEU A 21 -7.51 -2.09 -13.53
N LEU A 22 -7.95 -2.58 -14.70
CA LEU A 22 -9.27 -3.20 -14.87
C LEU A 22 -9.40 -4.46 -14.00
N VAL A 23 -8.38 -5.31 -13.95
CA VAL A 23 -8.34 -6.47 -13.06
C VAL A 23 -8.44 -6.03 -11.59
N ALA A 24 -7.72 -5.00 -11.18
CA ALA A 24 -7.78 -4.45 -9.82
C ALA A 24 -9.21 -3.97 -9.47
N VAL A 25 -9.88 -3.26 -10.36
CA VAL A 25 -11.29 -2.86 -10.19
C VAL A 25 -12.20 -4.09 -10.10
N GLY A 26 -11.98 -5.11 -10.92
CA GLY A 26 -12.68 -6.39 -10.88
C GLY A 26 -12.56 -7.09 -9.53
N ILE A 27 -11.34 -7.13 -8.96
CA ILE A 27 -11.11 -7.68 -7.61
C ILE A 27 -11.92 -6.92 -6.57
N LEU A 28 -11.94 -5.57 -6.61
CA LEU A 28 -12.74 -4.77 -5.70
C LEU A 28 -14.23 -5.05 -5.84
N ALA A 29 -14.73 -5.18 -7.06
CA ALA A 29 -16.12 -5.52 -7.32
C ALA A 29 -16.50 -6.89 -6.72
N LEU A 30 -15.64 -7.90 -6.87
CA LEU A 30 -15.81 -9.22 -6.27
C LEU A 30 -15.82 -9.15 -4.74
N VAL A 31 -14.90 -8.41 -4.13
CA VAL A 31 -14.87 -8.22 -2.67
C VAL A 31 -16.15 -7.54 -2.18
N LYS A 32 -16.64 -6.54 -2.92
CA LYS A 32 -17.91 -5.84 -2.59
C LYS A 32 -19.12 -6.77 -2.66
N LEU A 33 -19.18 -7.67 -3.66
CA LEU A 33 -20.25 -8.66 -3.79
C LEU A 33 -20.23 -9.69 -2.65
N TRP A 34 -19.04 -10.14 -2.23
CA TRP A 34 -18.93 -11.16 -1.18
C TRP A 34 -19.10 -10.59 0.24
N ARG A 35 -18.63 -9.37 0.48
CA ARG A 35 -18.61 -8.72 1.81
C ARG A 35 -18.84 -7.21 1.69
N PRO A 36 -20.09 -6.77 1.41
CA PRO A 36 -20.40 -5.34 1.19
C PRO A 36 -20.04 -4.46 2.39
N VAL A 37 -20.09 -5.04 3.59
CA VAL A 37 -19.82 -4.31 4.85
C VAL A 37 -18.34 -3.97 5.05
N ILE A 38 -17.40 -4.62 4.33
CA ILE A 38 -15.96 -4.42 4.54
C ILE A 38 -15.52 -2.98 4.23
N PHE A 39 -16.13 -2.35 3.23
CA PHE A 39 -15.84 -0.96 2.87
C PHE A 39 -16.29 0.03 3.96
N GLN A 40 -17.42 -0.24 4.63
CA GLN A 40 -17.88 0.55 5.77
C GLN A 40 -16.91 0.40 6.95
N TYR A 41 -16.33 -0.78 7.17
CA TYR A 41 -15.30 -0.98 8.20
C TYR A 41 -14.01 -0.23 7.86
N ILE A 42 -13.58 -0.24 6.60
CA ILE A 42 -12.38 0.50 6.17
C ILE A 42 -12.58 2.00 6.43
N THR A 43 -13.74 2.58 6.09
CA THR A 43 -14.01 4.00 6.35
C THR A 43 -14.16 4.30 7.84
N ALA A 44 -14.80 3.44 8.61
CA ALA A 44 -14.96 3.61 10.04
C ALA A 44 -13.63 3.55 10.81
N THR A 45 -12.70 2.69 10.37
CA THR A 45 -11.37 2.57 10.98
C THR A 45 -10.46 3.76 10.70
N PHE A 46 -10.82 4.63 9.75
CA PHE A 46 -10.13 5.90 9.55
C PHE A 46 -10.30 6.83 10.76
N VAL A 47 -11.50 6.81 11.36
CA VAL A 47 -11.86 7.67 12.50
C VAL A 47 -11.59 6.97 13.84
N LYS A 48 -11.85 5.67 13.91
CA LYS A 48 -11.74 4.89 15.16
C LYS A 48 -10.66 3.82 15.04
N PRO A 49 -9.91 3.50 16.11
CA PRO A 49 -8.96 2.40 16.07
C PRO A 49 -9.66 1.06 15.79
N PRO A 50 -9.06 0.16 14.99
CA PRO A 50 -9.68 -1.11 14.58
C PRO A 50 -10.13 -1.99 15.76
N SER A 51 -9.43 -1.90 16.89
CA SER A 51 -9.74 -2.67 18.11
C SER A 51 -11.09 -2.29 18.75
N THR A 52 -11.63 -1.10 18.46
CA THR A 52 -12.89 -0.60 19.04
C THR A 52 -14.11 -0.91 18.18
N ILE A 53 -13.91 -1.41 16.96
CA ILE A 53 -15.00 -1.69 16.03
C ILE A 53 -15.40 -3.16 16.16
N PRO A 54 -16.66 -3.48 16.52
CA PRO A 54 -17.17 -4.85 16.53
C PRO A 54 -16.99 -5.49 15.15
N TYR A 55 -16.67 -6.78 15.10
CA TYR A 55 -16.45 -7.56 13.87
C TYR A 55 -15.29 -7.11 12.95
N SER A 56 -14.53 -6.05 13.27
CA SER A 56 -13.35 -5.68 12.50
C SER A 56 -12.28 -6.77 12.51
N ARG A 57 -12.14 -7.47 13.63
CA ARG A 57 -11.18 -8.58 13.80
C ARG A 57 -11.45 -9.74 12.87
N GLU A 58 -12.72 -10.09 12.61
CA GLU A 58 -13.07 -11.20 11.71
C GLU A 58 -12.93 -10.80 10.24
N ASN A 59 -13.33 -9.59 9.88
CA ASN A 59 -13.39 -9.13 8.49
C ASN A 59 -12.06 -8.62 7.96
N LEU A 60 -11.23 -8.03 8.81
CA LEU A 60 -9.90 -7.48 8.48
C LEU A 60 -8.77 -8.36 9.01
N SER A 61 -9.07 -9.53 9.59
CA SER A 61 -8.04 -10.46 10.05
C SER A 61 -7.12 -10.86 8.90
N PHE A 62 -5.86 -11.09 9.21
CA PHE A 62 -4.84 -11.51 8.23
C PHE A 62 -5.27 -12.79 7.48
N PHE A 63 -6.03 -13.68 8.11
CA PHE A 63 -6.50 -14.94 7.52
C PHE A 63 -7.86 -14.85 6.81
N GLY A 64 -8.49 -13.67 6.77
CA GLY A 64 -9.76 -13.47 6.06
C GLY A 64 -9.59 -13.51 4.52
N ARG A 65 -10.38 -14.33 3.81
CA ARG A 65 -10.32 -14.42 2.34
C ARG A 65 -10.46 -13.04 1.66
N ALA A 66 -11.36 -12.20 2.16
CA ALA A 66 -11.56 -10.84 1.65
C ALA A 66 -10.35 -9.93 1.92
N SER A 67 -9.68 -10.09 3.07
CA SER A 67 -8.45 -9.37 3.42
C SER A 67 -7.32 -9.72 2.45
N TRP A 68 -7.14 -10.99 2.12
CA TRP A 68 -6.16 -11.43 1.12
C TRP A 68 -6.42 -10.86 -0.26
N MET A 69 -7.68 -10.81 -0.70
CA MET A 69 -8.03 -10.21 -1.99
C MET A 69 -7.73 -8.71 -2.03
N LEU A 70 -8.04 -7.98 -0.95
CA LEU A 70 -7.71 -6.56 -0.84
C LEU A 70 -6.20 -6.32 -0.78
N LEU A 71 -5.45 -7.20 -0.11
CA LEU A 71 -3.99 -7.13 -0.06
C LEU A 71 -3.38 -7.40 -1.45
N LEU A 72 -3.87 -8.41 -2.16
CA LEU A 72 -3.46 -8.69 -3.53
C LEU A 72 -3.76 -7.50 -4.44
N ASN A 73 -4.94 -6.91 -4.31
CA ASN A 73 -5.31 -5.69 -5.03
C ASN A 73 -4.32 -4.54 -4.74
N TYR A 74 -3.94 -4.34 -3.47
CA TYR A 74 -2.93 -3.36 -3.11
C TYR A 74 -1.59 -3.62 -3.82
N PHE A 75 -1.09 -4.87 -3.83
CA PHE A 75 0.18 -5.19 -4.47
C PHE A 75 0.17 -4.91 -5.97
N VAL A 76 -0.91 -5.27 -6.65
CA VAL A 76 -1.09 -4.98 -8.07
C VAL A 76 -1.07 -3.47 -8.32
N VAL A 77 -1.88 -2.72 -7.58
CA VAL A 77 -2.03 -1.28 -7.82
C VAL A 77 -0.78 -0.49 -7.40
N ALA A 78 -0.15 -0.86 -6.28
CA ALA A 78 1.12 -0.26 -5.85
C ALA A 78 2.27 -0.59 -6.82
N GLY A 79 2.33 -1.81 -7.33
CA GLY A 79 3.27 -2.20 -8.39
C GLY A 79 3.08 -1.38 -9.67
N ILE A 80 1.82 -1.20 -10.10
CA ILE A 80 1.48 -0.35 -11.25
C ILE A 80 1.93 1.10 -11.01
N SER A 81 1.70 1.65 -9.81
CA SER A 81 2.10 3.02 -9.50
C SER A 81 3.61 3.23 -9.63
N ILE A 82 4.40 2.26 -9.14
CA ILE A 82 5.86 2.28 -9.28
C ILE A 82 6.28 2.14 -10.74
N SER A 83 5.64 1.24 -11.49
CA SER A 83 5.91 1.08 -12.92
C SER A 83 5.63 2.36 -13.71
N MET A 84 4.52 3.05 -13.44
CA MET A 84 4.19 4.32 -14.10
C MET A 84 5.21 5.42 -13.77
N VAL A 85 5.64 5.51 -12.50
CA VAL A 85 6.71 6.43 -12.09
C VAL A 85 8.03 6.08 -12.76
N SER A 86 8.39 4.80 -12.78
CA SER A 86 9.61 4.29 -13.43
C SER A 86 9.64 4.63 -14.92
N THR A 87 8.53 4.39 -15.63
CA THR A 87 8.38 4.73 -17.05
C THR A 87 8.53 6.23 -17.29
N TYR A 88 7.95 7.07 -16.41
CA TYR A 88 8.06 8.53 -16.54
C TYR A 88 9.50 9.02 -16.44
N TYR A 89 10.31 8.42 -15.54
CA TYR A 89 11.73 8.76 -15.38
C TYR A 89 12.67 7.96 -16.29
N GLY A 90 12.14 7.08 -17.14
CA GLY A 90 12.94 6.27 -18.06
C GLY A 90 13.72 5.13 -17.40
N PHE A 91 13.35 4.72 -16.19
CA PHE A 91 13.97 3.56 -15.53
C PHE A 91 13.38 2.25 -16.08
N GLN A 92 14.23 1.37 -16.57
CA GLN A 92 13.83 0.03 -17.06
C GLN A 92 14.12 -1.04 -16.00
N GLN A 93 13.50 -0.94 -14.84
CA GLN A 93 13.71 -1.92 -13.78
C GLN A 93 12.40 -2.65 -13.45
N ASP A 94 12.16 -3.76 -14.11
CA ASP A 94 10.98 -4.60 -13.90
C ASP A 94 10.89 -5.14 -12.46
N LEU A 95 12.02 -5.30 -11.78
CA LEU A 95 12.08 -5.78 -10.40
C LEU A 95 11.45 -4.81 -9.39
N LEU A 96 11.46 -3.50 -9.69
CA LEU A 96 10.87 -2.48 -8.81
C LEU A 96 9.35 -2.63 -8.63
N ILE A 97 8.66 -3.27 -9.57
CA ILE A 97 7.22 -3.55 -9.48
C ILE A 97 6.90 -4.40 -8.23
N PHE A 98 7.82 -5.28 -7.83
CA PHE A 98 7.65 -6.14 -6.67
C PHE A 98 8.06 -5.48 -5.34
N ALA A 99 8.61 -4.27 -5.35
CA ALA A 99 9.07 -3.58 -4.13
C ALA A 99 7.98 -3.47 -3.04
N PRO A 100 6.70 -3.14 -3.32
CA PRO A 100 5.66 -3.10 -2.29
C PRO A 100 5.41 -4.47 -1.66
N THR A 101 5.50 -5.54 -2.44
CA THR A 101 5.32 -6.92 -1.97
C THR A 101 6.47 -7.33 -1.06
N PHE A 102 7.71 -7.06 -1.45
CA PHE A 102 8.88 -7.35 -0.61
C PHE A 102 8.87 -6.54 0.68
N TYR A 103 8.51 -5.26 0.62
CA TYR A 103 8.39 -4.41 1.78
C TYR A 103 7.35 -4.94 2.78
N PHE A 104 6.18 -5.33 2.29
CA PHE A 104 5.14 -5.95 3.12
C PHE A 104 5.61 -7.26 3.75
N LEU A 105 6.20 -8.17 2.95
CA LEU A 105 6.71 -9.46 3.44
C LEU A 105 7.77 -9.26 4.52
N PHE A 106 8.71 -8.34 4.31
CA PHE A 106 9.72 -8.01 5.30
C PHE A 106 9.08 -7.56 6.62
N GLN A 107 8.08 -6.68 6.57
CA GLN A 107 7.37 -6.21 7.75
C GLN A 107 6.58 -7.33 8.43
N ALA A 108 5.89 -8.16 7.67
CA ALA A 108 5.10 -9.28 8.21
C ALA A 108 6.00 -10.30 8.91
N ILE A 109 7.13 -10.68 8.29
CA ILE A 109 8.10 -11.61 8.87
C ILE A 109 8.72 -11.02 10.13
N SER A 110 9.14 -9.75 10.09
CA SER A 110 9.77 -9.10 11.24
C SER A 110 8.81 -8.98 12.43
N LEU A 111 7.54 -8.66 12.18
CA LEU A 111 6.50 -8.66 13.21
C LEU A 111 6.28 -10.06 13.79
N PHE A 112 6.25 -11.08 12.94
CA PHE A 112 6.07 -12.46 13.38
C PHE A 112 7.23 -12.93 14.27
N VAL A 113 8.47 -12.63 13.86
CA VAL A 113 9.69 -12.92 14.65
C VAL A 113 9.65 -12.18 15.99
N ALA A 114 9.35 -10.87 15.98
CA ALA A 114 9.25 -10.07 17.20
C ALA A 114 8.19 -10.62 18.18
N GLY A 115 7.03 -11.01 17.66
CA GLY A 115 5.95 -11.59 18.48
C GLY A 115 6.27 -12.99 19.01
N GLY A 116 7.00 -13.80 18.23
CA GLY A 116 7.46 -15.10 18.66
C GLY A 116 8.49 -15.01 19.81
N VAL A 117 9.43 -14.08 19.70
CA VAL A 117 10.47 -13.85 20.72
C VAL A 117 9.88 -13.24 22.00
N SER A 118 8.90 -12.33 21.88
CA SER A 118 8.27 -11.68 23.04
C SER A 118 7.23 -12.54 23.74
N GLY A 119 6.77 -13.65 23.15
CA GLY A 119 5.69 -14.48 23.68
C GLY A 119 4.30 -13.84 23.66
N GLU A 120 4.16 -12.62 23.09
CA GLU A 120 2.92 -11.82 23.12
C GLU A 120 2.17 -11.84 21.77
N LEU A 121 1.95 -13.02 21.21
CA LEU A 121 1.26 -13.20 19.91
C LEU A 121 -0.12 -12.52 19.85
N LYS A 122 -0.81 -12.36 20.99
CA LYS A 122 -2.12 -11.70 21.02
C LYS A 122 -2.05 -10.20 20.74
N LYS A 123 -1.02 -9.51 21.24
CA LYS A 123 -0.79 -8.08 20.94
C LYS A 123 -0.34 -7.89 19.50
N LEU A 124 0.38 -8.87 18.95
CA LEU A 124 0.80 -8.89 17.57
C LEU A 124 -0.38 -8.84 16.56
N ASN A 125 -1.46 -9.54 16.87
CA ASN A 125 -2.65 -9.58 15.99
C ASN A 125 -3.28 -8.19 15.79
N GLU A 126 -3.26 -7.32 16.79
CA GLU A 126 -3.74 -5.94 16.65
C GLU A 126 -2.82 -5.11 15.73
N HIS A 127 -1.52 -5.37 15.78
CA HIS A 127 -0.55 -4.71 14.90
C HIS A 127 -0.70 -5.15 13.44
N PHE A 128 -0.95 -6.45 13.21
CA PHE A 128 -1.28 -6.97 11.88
C PHE A 128 -2.59 -6.39 11.34
N LEU A 129 -3.60 -6.20 12.17
CA LEU A 129 -4.84 -5.53 11.77
C LEU A 129 -4.57 -4.10 11.29
N LEU A 130 -3.71 -3.38 11.99
CA LEU A 130 -3.33 -2.01 11.67
C LEU A 130 -2.55 -1.94 10.35
N LEU A 131 -1.63 -2.90 10.16
CA LEU A 131 -0.87 -3.07 8.92
C LEU A 131 -1.81 -3.31 7.72
N ASN A 132 -2.67 -4.32 7.83
CA ASN A 132 -3.64 -4.66 6.78
C ASN A 132 -4.57 -3.50 6.44
N PHE A 133 -5.08 -2.80 7.45
CA PHE A 133 -5.92 -1.63 7.27
C PHE A 133 -5.25 -0.58 6.41
N THR A 134 -4.00 -0.25 6.72
CA THR A 134 -3.24 0.77 5.98
C THR A 134 -3.10 0.37 4.51
N TYR A 135 -2.74 -0.86 4.22
CA TYR A 135 -2.56 -1.34 2.84
C TYR A 135 -3.87 -1.46 2.07
N HIS A 136 -4.95 -1.93 2.72
CA HIS A 136 -6.26 -1.99 2.08
C HIS A 136 -6.78 -0.60 1.69
N THR A 137 -6.64 0.37 2.59
CA THR A 137 -7.09 1.75 2.34
C THR A 137 -6.26 2.41 1.25
N LEU A 138 -4.94 2.23 1.30
CA LEU A 138 -4.03 2.76 0.29
C LEU A 138 -4.34 2.18 -1.09
N GLY A 139 -4.56 0.84 -1.18
CA GLY A 139 -4.93 0.19 -2.42
C GLY A 139 -6.23 0.72 -3.02
N LEU A 140 -7.23 1.01 -2.19
CA LEU A 140 -8.50 1.60 -2.63
C LEU A 140 -8.32 3.02 -3.19
N LEU A 141 -7.49 3.84 -2.55
CA LEU A 141 -7.27 5.23 -2.97
C LEU A 141 -6.38 5.35 -4.21
N LEU A 142 -5.46 4.41 -4.39
CA LEU A 142 -4.57 4.40 -5.55
C LEU A 142 -5.31 4.16 -6.87
N ILE A 143 -6.37 3.34 -6.89
CA ILE A 143 -7.08 3.00 -8.14
C ILE A 143 -7.63 4.22 -8.85
N PRO A 144 -8.49 5.07 -8.24
CA PRO A 144 -9.01 6.24 -8.93
C PRO A 144 -7.89 7.23 -9.30
N LEU A 145 -6.85 7.36 -8.47
CA LEU A 145 -5.72 8.22 -8.75
C LEU A 145 -4.97 7.79 -10.01
N LEU A 146 -4.66 6.50 -10.15
CA LEU A 146 -3.95 5.96 -11.31
C LEU A 146 -4.81 5.98 -12.58
N LEU A 147 -6.13 5.75 -12.47
CA LEU A 147 -7.05 5.88 -13.60
C LEU A 147 -7.08 7.33 -14.12
N ILE A 148 -7.16 8.31 -13.23
CA ILE A 148 -7.13 9.72 -13.63
C ILE A 148 -5.78 10.08 -14.25
N TRP A 149 -4.68 9.57 -13.71
CA TRP A 149 -3.34 9.79 -14.27
C TRP A 149 -3.21 9.20 -15.68
N LEU A 150 -3.67 7.96 -15.89
CA LEU A 150 -3.66 7.30 -17.19
C LEU A 150 -4.39 8.13 -18.27
N LEU A 151 -5.49 8.81 -17.86
CA LEU A 151 -6.27 9.68 -18.74
C LEU A 151 -5.63 11.05 -18.97
N ASN A 152 -4.79 11.53 -18.04
CA ASN A 152 -4.23 12.89 -18.03
C ASN A 152 -2.69 12.87 -17.95
N VAL A 153 -2.05 12.28 -18.93
CA VAL A 153 -0.58 12.09 -18.98
C VAL A 153 0.19 13.43 -18.91
N ASN A 154 -0.36 14.51 -19.44
CA ASN A 154 0.27 15.84 -19.45
C ASN A 154 0.54 16.38 -18.04
N TYR A 155 -0.18 15.90 -17.02
CA TYR A 155 -0.05 16.31 -15.63
C TYR A 155 0.72 15.29 -14.77
N SER A 156 1.52 14.42 -15.36
CA SER A 156 2.22 13.32 -14.71
C SER A 156 2.99 13.76 -13.46
N ILE A 157 3.67 14.91 -13.49
CA ILE A 157 4.44 15.41 -12.36
C ILE A 157 3.57 15.66 -11.12
N TYR A 158 2.36 16.18 -11.30
CA TYR A 158 1.43 16.43 -10.19
C TYR A 158 0.92 15.11 -9.60
N PHE A 159 0.68 14.09 -10.44
CA PHE A 159 0.29 12.77 -9.97
C PHE A 159 1.41 12.09 -9.19
N ILE A 160 2.66 12.24 -9.60
CA ILE A 160 3.84 11.73 -8.86
C ILE A 160 3.92 12.38 -7.48
N TYR A 161 3.79 13.70 -7.38
CA TYR A 161 3.75 14.38 -6.08
C TYR A 161 2.57 13.92 -5.23
N THR A 162 1.38 13.77 -5.81
CA THR A 162 0.20 13.27 -5.11
C THR A 162 0.42 11.85 -4.57
N LEU A 163 1.03 10.97 -5.36
CA LEU A 163 1.43 9.63 -4.92
C LEU A 163 2.41 9.70 -3.75
N ALA A 164 3.46 10.50 -3.85
CA ALA A 164 4.45 10.66 -2.79
C ALA A 164 3.82 11.18 -1.49
N ILE A 165 2.94 12.16 -1.57
CA ILE A 165 2.19 12.68 -0.42
C ILE A 165 1.28 11.60 0.17
N LEU A 166 0.56 10.83 -0.67
CA LEU A 166 -0.34 9.79 -0.23
C LEU A 166 0.41 8.67 0.51
N PHE A 167 1.50 8.16 -0.06
CA PHE A 167 2.35 7.14 0.57
C PHE A 167 2.94 7.65 1.89
N SER A 168 3.48 8.87 1.91
CA SER A 168 4.05 9.49 3.12
C SER A 168 3.00 9.69 4.21
N PHE A 169 1.80 10.11 3.85
CA PHE A 169 0.69 10.30 4.78
C PHE A 169 0.27 8.97 5.43
N PHE A 170 0.08 7.91 4.64
CA PHE A 170 -0.29 6.60 5.18
C PHE A 170 0.83 5.97 6.00
N TRP A 171 2.08 6.17 5.60
CA TRP A 171 3.23 5.76 6.38
C TRP A 171 3.26 6.47 7.74
N LEU A 172 3.10 7.81 7.75
CA LEU A 172 3.06 8.59 8.98
C LEU A 172 1.89 8.18 9.89
N LEU A 173 0.69 8.02 9.34
CA LEU A 173 -0.48 7.52 10.07
C LEU A 173 -0.20 6.19 10.75
N ARG A 174 0.46 5.28 10.07
CA ARG A 174 0.82 3.97 10.60
C ARG A 174 1.81 4.09 11.76
N VAL A 175 2.87 4.89 11.58
CA VAL A 175 3.87 5.15 12.63
C VAL A 175 3.21 5.74 13.88
N VAL A 176 2.42 6.79 13.72
CA VAL A 176 1.71 7.46 14.83
C VAL A 176 0.79 6.48 15.56
N ARG A 177 -0.01 5.71 14.84
CA ARG A 177 -0.90 4.71 15.44
C ARG A 177 -0.13 3.58 16.13
N GLY A 178 1.00 3.14 15.57
CA GLY A 178 1.88 2.16 16.18
C GLY A 178 2.44 2.65 17.52
N ILE A 179 2.89 3.91 17.58
CA ILE A 179 3.36 4.54 18.81
C ILE A 179 2.24 4.62 19.86
N PHE A 180 1.05 5.11 19.49
CA PHE A 180 -0.09 5.17 20.42
C PHE A 180 -0.49 3.78 20.94
N PHE A 181 -0.47 2.76 20.09
CA PHE A 181 -0.73 1.40 20.49
C PHE A 181 0.32 0.89 21.49
N ALA A 182 1.59 1.15 21.26
CA ALA A 182 2.68 0.74 22.13
C ALA A 182 2.62 1.43 23.50
N LEU A 183 2.34 2.74 23.53
CA LEU A 183 2.16 3.51 24.77
C LEU A 183 0.96 2.99 25.60
N ARG A 184 -0.16 2.69 24.93
CA ARG A 184 -1.36 2.16 25.61
C ARG A 184 -1.13 0.79 26.24
N ASN A 185 -0.24 -0.02 25.67
CA ASN A 185 0.09 -1.35 26.18
C ASN A 185 1.28 -1.36 27.14
N ASN A 186 1.73 -0.19 27.62
CA ASN A 186 2.89 -0.02 28.51
C ASN A 186 4.16 -0.68 27.98
N ILE A 187 4.37 -0.64 26.65
CA ILE A 187 5.59 -1.13 26.02
C ILE A 187 6.68 -0.10 26.31
N LEU A 188 7.83 -0.56 26.79
CA LEU A 188 8.95 0.29 27.13
C LEU A 188 9.45 1.07 25.88
N TRP A 189 9.72 2.36 26.05
CA TRP A 189 10.02 3.29 24.98
C TRP A 189 11.20 2.88 24.07
N TYR A 190 12.19 2.18 24.61
CA TYR A 190 13.34 1.69 23.82
C TYR A 190 12.94 0.61 22.81
N TYR A 191 11.93 -0.22 23.09
CA TYR A 191 11.40 -1.16 22.11
C TYR A 191 10.67 -0.45 20.98
N ILE A 192 10.01 0.68 21.27
CA ILE A 192 9.32 1.49 20.26
C ILE A 192 10.37 2.11 19.31
N ILE A 193 11.46 2.64 19.84
CA ILE A 193 12.55 3.19 19.02
C ILE A 193 13.20 2.10 18.17
N LEU A 194 13.51 0.96 18.78
CA LEU A 194 14.10 -0.16 18.06
C LEU A 194 13.19 -0.64 16.92
N TYR A 195 11.89 -0.74 17.19
CA TYR A 195 10.87 -1.10 16.19
C TYR A 195 10.84 -0.08 15.04
N LEU A 196 10.79 1.21 15.33
CA LEU A 196 10.79 2.26 14.31
C LEU A 196 12.06 2.24 13.46
N CYS A 197 13.23 2.13 14.08
CA CYS A 197 14.49 2.10 13.36
C CYS A 197 14.63 0.87 12.47
N THR A 198 14.28 -0.31 12.96
CA THR A 198 14.48 -1.57 12.22
C THR A 198 13.40 -1.86 11.19
N LEU A 199 12.14 -1.60 11.51
CA LEU A 199 11.01 -2.00 10.65
C LEU A 199 10.52 -0.89 9.72
N GLU A 200 10.67 0.37 10.13
CA GLU A 200 10.15 1.49 9.36
C GLU A 200 11.25 2.25 8.60
N ILE A 201 12.37 2.54 9.25
CA ILE A 201 13.41 3.40 8.65
C ILE A 201 14.37 2.56 7.82
N TRP A 202 14.85 1.44 8.33
CA TRP A 202 15.89 0.66 7.65
C TRP A 202 15.51 0.17 6.25
N PRO A 203 14.30 -0.36 5.98
CA PRO A 203 13.90 -0.77 4.63
C PRO A 203 13.81 0.40 3.65
N LEU A 204 13.39 1.60 4.12
CA LEU A 204 13.35 2.80 3.28
C LEU A 204 14.77 3.26 2.91
N VAL A 205 15.70 3.24 3.87
CA VAL A 205 17.11 3.57 3.61
C VAL A 205 17.75 2.55 2.67
N ALA A 206 17.50 1.25 2.87
CA ALA A 206 18.01 0.21 1.99
C ALA A 206 17.48 0.37 0.56
N PHE A 207 16.19 0.65 0.40
CA PHE A 207 15.57 0.90 -0.91
C PHE A 207 16.15 2.15 -1.58
N TYR A 208 16.35 3.24 -0.82
CA TYR A 208 16.97 4.47 -1.32
C TYR A 208 18.42 4.24 -1.77
N VAL A 209 19.22 3.50 -1.00
CA VAL A 209 20.61 3.18 -1.35
C VAL A 209 20.68 2.31 -2.62
N LEU A 210 19.76 1.33 -2.77
CA LEU A 210 19.69 0.50 -3.97
C LEU A 210 19.33 1.33 -5.20
N LEU A 211 18.37 2.25 -5.08
CA LEU A 211 18.03 3.16 -6.18
C LEU A 211 19.21 4.04 -6.60
N ILE A 212 19.96 4.62 -5.64
CA ILE A 212 21.11 5.46 -5.98
C ILE A 212 22.28 4.66 -6.54
N ALA A 213 22.51 3.44 -6.05
CA ALA A 213 23.57 2.58 -6.57
C ALA A 213 23.36 2.25 -8.06
N ASP A 214 22.12 2.07 -8.46
CA ASP A 214 21.76 1.83 -9.87
C ASP A 214 21.80 3.12 -10.72
N PHE A 215 21.56 4.28 -10.10
CA PHE A 215 21.62 5.57 -10.80
C PHE A 215 23.06 5.96 -11.21
N LYS A 216 24.09 5.35 -10.58
CA LYS A 216 25.50 5.62 -10.86
C LYS A 216 26.13 4.64 -11.86
N ARG A 217 25.35 3.66 -12.36
CA ARG A 217 25.77 2.74 -13.41
C ARG A 217 25.21 3.17 -14.75
#